data_2ed9730bce88ed167c97a0f66fc358bd
#
_entry.id   2ed9730bce88ed167c97a0f66fc358bd
#
_cell.length_a   1.000
_cell.length_b   1.000
_cell.length_c   1.000
_cell.angle_alpha   90.00
_cell.angle_beta   90.00
_cell.angle_gamma   90.00
#
_symmetry.space_group_name_H-M   'P 1'
#
loop_
_entity.id
_entity.type
_entity.pdbx_description
1 polymer ?
#
loop_
_entity_poly.entity_id
_entity_poly.type
_entity_poly.pdbx_seq_one_letter_code
_entity_poly.pdbx_strand_id
1 'polypeptide(L)'
;PANLIHDGSEEVVGLFPENKSNPKVNSNTKPNAFVAGGSIWNSDNTYSDSGSAARFFYCAKASKKDRDEGLEGFEAKQIRRHSGGEFAHNSGSTESSKNGATVRNSHPTVKPTDLMRYLCRLVTPKGGIVLDPFMGSGSTGKAAKLEGFNFIGIEREAEYVEIARARIDAVDSPMF
;
A
#
# COMPACT_ATOMS: atom_id res chain seq x y z
N PRO A 1 8.95 -3.73 -16.63
CA PRO A 1 8.63 -2.34 -16.92
C PRO A 1 8.14 -1.65 -15.64
N ALA A 2 8.72 -0.49 -15.32
CA ALA A 2 8.39 0.26 -14.10
C ALA A 2 6.93 0.79 -14.06
N ASN A 3 6.19 0.60 -15.14
CA ASN A 3 4.84 1.16 -15.33
C ASN A 3 3.72 0.13 -15.09
N LEU A 4 4.06 -1.10 -14.73
CA LEU A 4 3.04 -2.09 -14.41
C LEU A 4 2.62 -1.94 -12.94
N ILE A 5 1.33 -1.67 -12.73
CA ILE A 5 0.71 -1.55 -11.41
C ILE A 5 -0.29 -2.69 -11.29
N HIS A 6 -0.32 -3.36 -10.15
CA HIS A 6 -1.30 -4.41 -9.87
C HIS A 6 -1.89 -4.25 -8.45
N ASP A 7 -3.00 -4.90 -8.21
CA ASP A 7 -3.73 -4.81 -6.93
C ASP A 7 -3.26 -5.84 -5.88
N GLY A 8 -2.41 -6.77 -6.28
CA GLY A 8 -1.90 -7.85 -5.43
C GLY A 8 -2.88 -9.00 -5.25
N SER A 9 -3.96 -9.09 -6.09
CA SER A 9 -4.87 -10.23 -6.08
C SER A 9 -4.16 -11.52 -6.51
N GLU A 10 -4.62 -12.67 -6.02
CA GLU A 10 -4.04 -13.98 -6.37
C GLU A 10 -4.16 -14.28 -7.86
N GLU A 11 -5.26 -13.84 -8.49
CA GLU A 11 -5.48 -13.99 -9.93
C GLU A 11 -4.38 -13.30 -10.75
N VAL A 12 -4.00 -12.08 -10.34
CA VAL A 12 -2.96 -11.32 -11.03
C VAL A 12 -1.57 -11.81 -10.64
N VAL A 13 -1.31 -12.04 -9.35
CA VAL A 13 0.01 -12.52 -8.87
C VAL A 13 0.35 -13.90 -9.44
N GLY A 14 -0.65 -14.78 -9.61
CA GLY A 14 -0.48 -16.12 -10.19
C GLY A 14 -0.09 -16.13 -11.67
N LEU A 15 -0.26 -15.02 -12.40
CA LEU A 15 0.18 -14.89 -13.79
C LEU A 15 1.68 -14.57 -13.91
N PHE A 16 2.34 -14.17 -12.82
CA PHE A 16 3.76 -13.87 -12.82
C PHE A 16 4.60 -15.12 -12.59
N PRO A 17 5.73 -15.25 -13.28
CA PRO A 17 6.62 -16.40 -13.09
C PRO A 17 7.24 -16.40 -11.69
N GLU A 18 7.45 -17.59 -11.17
CA GLU A 18 8.24 -17.80 -9.97
C GLU A 18 9.73 -17.60 -10.27
N ASN A 19 10.38 -16.75 -9.50
CA ASN A 19 11.81 -16.51 -9.57
C ASN A 19 12.52 -17.09 -8.35
N LYS A 20 13.63 -17.80 -8.63
CA LYS A 20 14.58 -18.23 -7.60
C LYS A 20 15.92 -17.59 -7.93
N SER A 21 16.43 -16.76 -7.03
CA SER A 21 17.81 -16.30 -7.16
C SER A 21 18.75 -17.42 -6.70
N ASN A 22 19.68 -17.82 -7.57
CA ASN A 22 20.79 -18.62 -7.12
C ASN A 22 21.68 -17.75 -6.21
N PRO A 23 21.98 -18.18 -4.98
CA PRO A 23 22.90 -17.44 -4.14
C PRO A 23 24.24 -17.37 -4.87
N LYS A 24 24.69 -16.17 -5.21
CA LYS A 24 26.05 -15.98 -5.71
C LYS A 24 26.98 -16.30 -4.55
N VAL A 25 27.57 -17.48 -4.58
CA VAL A 25 28.72 -17.82 -3.72
C VAL A 25 29.84 -16.91 -4.19
N ASN A 26 30.17 -15.91 -3.40
CA ASN A 26 31.30 -15.04 -3.69
C ASN A 26 32.57 -15.84 -3.38
N SER A 27 33.11 -16.54 -4.41
CA SER A 27 34.32 -17.40 -4.30
C SER A 27 35.62 -16.61 -3.98
N ASN A 28 35.51 -15.29 -3.80
CA ASN A 28 36.62 -14.40 -3.48
C ASN A 28 36.63 -13.89 -2.03
N THR A 29 35.86 -14.47 -1.14
CA THR A 29 36.03 -14.19 0.29
C THR A 29 37.36 -14.83 0.75
N LYS A 30 38.36 -13.96 0.97
CA LYS A 30 39.58 -14.39 1.68
C LYS A 30 39.16 -15.02 3.04
N PRO A 31 39.76 -16.13 3.43
CA PRO A 31 39.43 -16.75 4.70
C PRO A 31 39.72 -15.75 5.83
N ASN A 32 38.72 -15.50 6.59
CA ASN A 32 38.61 -14.81 7.87
C ASN A 32 39.89 -14.13 8.39
N ALA A 33 39.88 -12.79 8.40
CA ALA A 33 40.81 -12.05 9.26
C ALA A 33 40.42 -12.34 10.71
N PHE A 34 41.31 -12.91 11.47
CA PHE A 34 41.18 -13.12 12.91
C PHE A 34 41.18 -11.75 13.58
N VAL A 35 40.05 -11.31 14.10
CA VAL A 35 39.96 -10.09 14.93
C VAL A 35 40.17 -10.52 16.37
N ALA A 36 41.17 -9.94 17.02
CA ALA A 36 41.45 -10.19 18.43
C ALA A 36 40.20 -9.82 19.27
N GLY A 37 39.54 -10.86 19.79
CA GLY A 37 38.27 -10.72 20.53
C GLY A 37 37.26 -11.83 20.29
N GLY A 38 37.57 -12.80 19.43
CA GLY A 38 36.86 -14.10 19.36
C GLY A 38 35.47 -14.10 18.71
N SER A 39 35.03 -13.06 18.04
CA SER A 39 33.81 -13.11 17.25
C SER A 39 34.10 -13.43 15.80
N ILE A 40 33.75 -14.63 15.38
CA ILE A 40 33.78 -15.06 13.97
C ILE A 40 32.53 -14.40 13.32
N TRP A 41 32.73 -13.37 12.51
CA TRP A 41 31.69 -12.89 11.62
C TRP A 41 31.64 -13.82 10.41
N ASN A 42 30.70 -14.75 10.40
CA ASN A 42 30.39 -15.49 9.19
C ASN A 42 29.74 -14.52 8.19
N SER A 43 30.47 -14.16 7.17
CA SER A 43 29.96 -13.38 6.04
C SER A 43 29.15 -14.21 5.03
N ASP A 44 28.71 -15.39 5.42
CA ASP A 44 27.88 -16.28 4.59
C ASP A 44 26.40 -15.85 4.60
N ASN A 45 26.14 -14.53 4.54
CA ASN A 45 24.83 -14.03 4.20
C ASN A 45 24.54 -14.23 2.70
N THR A 46 24.43 -15.46 2.29
CA THR A 46 23.83 -15.82 1.01
C THR A 46 22.32 -15.66 1.15
N TYR A 47 21.81 -14.48 0.84
CA TYR A 47 20.36 -14.28 0.75
C TYR A 47 19.86 -15.05 -0.48
N SER A 48 19.19 -16.16 -0.23
CA SER A 48 18.39 -16.84 -1.24
C SER A 48 17.05 -16.10 -1.30
N ASP A 49 16.79 -15.41 -2.40
CA ASP A 49 15.50 -14.78 -2.66
C ASP A 49 14.68 -15.63 -3.62
N SER A 50 13.48 -16.02 -3.22
CA SER A 50 12.54 -16.78 -4.03
C SER A 50 11.14 -16.23 -3.88
N GLY A 51 10.32 -16.33 -4.93
CA GLY A 51 8.94 -15.96 -4.96
C GLY A 51 8.48 -15.39 -6.30
N SER A 52 7.20 -15.01 -6.38
CA SER A 52 6.62 -14.47 -7.60
C SER A 52 7.31 -13.19 -8.08
N ALA A 53 7.52 -13.07 -9.38
CA ALA A 53 8.05 -11.85 -10.00
C ALA A 53 7.14 -10.64 -9.79
N ALA A 54 5.88 -10.83 -9.39
CA ALA A 54 4.95 -9.76 -9.05
C ALA A 54 5.51 -8.77 -8.02
N ARG A 55 6.40 -9.21 -7.10
CA ARG A 55 7.02 -8.37 -6.07
C ARG A 55 7.90 -7.24 -6.61
N PHE A 56 8.36 -7.34 -7.86
CA PHE A 56 9.15 -6.31 -8.52
C PHE A 56 8.30 -5.20 -9.16
N PHE A 57 6.99 -5.34 -9.10
CA PHE A 57 6.05 -4.36 -9.65
C PHE A 57 5.33 -3.61 -8.54
N TYR A 58 4.84 -2.42 -8.87
CA TYR A 58 4.18 -1.58 -7.88
C TYR A 58 2.83 -2.17 -7.49
N CYS A 59 2.71 -2.61 -6.24
CA CYS A 59 1.44 -2.99 -5.64
C CYS A 59 0.89 -1.79 -4.85
N ALA A 60 -0.18 -1.21 -5.33
CA ALA A 60 -0.77 -0.01 -4.75
C ALA A 60 -1.51 -0.34 -3.45
N LYS A 61 -0.87 -0.11 -2.30
CA LYS A 61 -1.49 -0.25 -0.97
C LYS A 61 -1.60 1.11 -0.29
N ALA A 62 -2.81 1.46 0.17
CA ALA A 62 -3.02 2.67 0.94
C ALA A 62 -2.26 2.61 2.28
N SER A 63 -1.53 3.67 2.60
CA SER A 63 -0.89 3.86 3.89
C SER A 63 -1.94 4.11 4.99
N LYS A 64 -1.54 4.08 6.26
CA LYS A 64 -2.42 4.47 7.37
C LYS A 64 -2.85 5.94 7.22
N LYS A 65 -1.94 6.81 6.79
CA LYS A 65 -2.24 8.22 6.51
C LYS A 65 -3.29 8.35 5.41
N ASP A 66 -3.12 7.66 4.26
CA ASP A 66 -4.11 7.68 3.18
C ASP A 66 -5.50 7.25 3.66
N ARG A 67 -5.55 6.31 4.58
CA ARG A 67 -6.79 5.78 5.09
C ARG A 67 -7.52 6.73 6.03
N ASP A 68 -6.81 7.31 6.99
CA ASP A 68 -7.39 7.99 8.15
C ASP A 68 -7.32 9.54 8.08
N GLU A 69 -6.58 10.12 7.15
CA GLU A 69 -6.44 11.58 7.02
C GLU A 69 -7.78 12.26 6.73
N GLY A 70 -8.09 13.28 7.52
CA GLY A 70 -9.36 14.00 7.48
C GLY A 70 -10.48 13.37 8.30
N LEU A 71 -10.18 12.29 9.05
CA LEU A 71 -11.18 11.56 9.85
C LEU A 71 -10.90 11.67 11.36
N GLU A 72 -10.25 12.74 11.82
CA GLU A 72 -9.87 12.92 13.22
C GLU A 72 -11.10 12.93 14.16
N GLY A 73 -12.25 13.42 13.67
CA GLY A 73 -13.52 13.43 14.39
C GLY A 73 -14.34 12.15 14.32
N PHE A 74 -13.89 11.14 13.55
CA PHE A 74 -14.60 9.87 13.41
C PHE A 74 -14.19 8.86 14.46
N GLU A 75 -15.15 8.04 14.90
CA GLU A 75 -14.88 6.96 15.83
C GLU A 75 -13.96 5.91 15.23
N ALA A 76 -12.93 5.52 15.97
CA ALA A 76 -11.98 4.52 15.53
C ALA A 76 -12.53 3.11 15.75
N LYS A 77 -12.68 2.33 14.68
CA LYS A 77 -13.16 0.95 14.72
C LYS A 77 -11.98 -0.03 14.68
N GLN A 78 -12.03 -1.10 15.46
CA GLN A 78 -11.04 -2.18 15.39
C GLN A 78 -11.34 -3.06 14.18
N ILE A 79 -10.38 -3.19 13.26
CA ILE A 79 -10.48 -4.17 12.18
C ILE A 79 -9.86 -5.48 12.66
N ARG A 80 -10.66 -6.54 12.74
CA ARG A 80 -10.13 -7.90 12.81
C ARG A 80 -9.57 -8.24 11.43
N ARG A 81 -8.25 -8.26 11.29
CA ARG A 81 -7.64 -8.84 10.10
C ARG A 81 -7.94 -10.33 10.13
N HIS A 82 -8.81 -10.79 9.25
CA HIS A 82 -8.84 -12.21 8.89
C HIS A 82 -7.50 -12.47 8.18
N SER A 83 -6.54 -12.99 8.91
CA SER A 83 -5.37 -13.61 8.30
C SER A 83 -5.83 -14.96 7.74
N GLY A 84 -6.51 -14.91 6.61
CA GLY A 84 -6.74 -16.07 5.77
C GLY A 84 -5.44 -16.42 5.06
N GLY A 85 -4.65 -17.27 5.68
CA GLY A 85 -3.40 -17.78 5.11
C GLY A 85 -2.81 -18.78 6.09
N GLU A 86 -2.92 -20.04 5.77
CA GLU A 86 -2.45 -21.23 6.50
C GLU A 86 -0.91 -21.34 6.56
N PHE A 87 -0.19 -20.21 6.39
CA PHE A 87 1.26 -20.11 6.45
C PHE A 87 1.74 -19.16 7.55
N ALA A 88 1.21 -19.31 8.76
CA ALA A 88 1.85 -18.77 9.93
C ALA A 88 3.00 -19.69 10.36
N HIS A 89 4.07 -19.71 9.58
CA HIS A 89 5.34 -20.27 10.04
C HIS A 89 5.89 -19.38 11.16
N ASN A 90 5.78 -19.91 12.36
CA ASN A 90 6.52 -19.75 13.60
C ASN A 90 7.66 -18.72 13.55
N SER A 91 7.33 -17.43 13.51
CA SER A 91 8.23 -16.36 13.91
C SER A 91 7.79 -15.91 15.29
N GLY A 92 8.59 -16.23 16.29
CA GLY A 92 8.41 -15.82 17.68
C GLY A 92 8.39 -14.32 17.84
N SER A 93 7.30 -13.68 17.44
CA SER A 93 7.00 -12.29 17.70
C SER A 93 6.05 -12.21 18.90
N THR A 94 6.61 -11.65 19.95
CA THR A 94 6.02 -11.20 21.20
C THR A 94 4.57 -10.73 21.08
N GLU A 95 3.81 -10.91 22.15
CA GLU A 95 2.37 -10.70 22.36
C GLU A 95 1.73 -9.37 21.92
N SER A 96 2.47 -8.45 21.30
CA SER A 96 1.97 -7.17 20.77
C SER A 96 1.05 -7.27 19.55
N SER A 97 0.87 -8.46 18.95
CA SER A 97 0.09 -8.62 17.71
C SER A 97 -1.39 -8.95 17.91
N LYS A 98 -1.87 -9.05 19.16
CA LYS A 98 -3.28 -9.38 19.45
C LYS A 98 -4.25 -8.22 19.35
N ASN A 99 -3.75 -6.98 19.27
CA ASN A 99 -4.60 -5.81 19.09
C ASN A 99 -4.77 -5.51 17.61
N GLY A 100 -5.96 -5.77 17.07
CA GLY A 100 -6.31 -5.42 15.70
C GLY A 100 -6.01 -3.95 15.44
N ALA A 101 -5.56 -3.64 14.22
CA ALA A 101 -5.27 -2.24 13.84
C ALA A 101 -6.56 -1.42 13.95
N THR A 102 -6.47 -0.30 14.65
CA THR A 102 -7.57 0.65 14.76
C THR A 102 -7.57 1.58 13.56
N VAL A 103 -8.68 1.70 12.86
CA VAL A 103 -8.86 2.59 11.70
C VAL A 103 -10.13 3.40 11.85
N ARG A 104 -10.12 4.61 11.31
CA ARG A 104 -11.31 5.47 11.23
C ARG A 104 -12.09 5.26 9.94
N ASN A 105 -11.39 5.00 8.85
CA ASN A 105 -12.01 4.68 7.57
C ASN A 105 -12.38 3.19 7.51
N SER A 106 -13.67 2.91 7.63
CA SER A 106 -14.23 1.54 7.57
C SER A 106 -14.27 0.95 6.16
N HIS A 107 -14.04 1.76 5.12
CA HIS A 107 -14.11 1.30 3.74
C HIS A 107 -13.03 0.26 3.43
N PRO A 108 -13.36 -0.89 2.83
CA PRO A 108 -12.40 -1.99 2.64
C PRO A 108 -11.30 -1.67 1.63
N THR A 109 -11.59 -0.91 0.59
CA THR A 109 -10.72 -0.74 -0.59
C THR A 109 -10.23 0.69 -0.78
N VAL A 110 -9.65 1.30 0.26
CA VAL A 110 -9.04 2.63 0.16
C VAL A 110 -7.84 2.58 -0.78
N LYS A 111 -7.79 3.49 -1.76
CA LYS A 111 -6.68 3.59 -2.71
C LYS A 111 -5.64 4.63 -2.25
N PRO A 112 -4.34 4.45 -2.57
CA PRO A 112 -3.31 5.44 -2.26
C PRO A 112 -3.58 6.78 -2.96
N THR A 113 -3.48 7.87 -2.24
CA THR A 113 -3.74 9.21 -2.77
C THR A 113 -2.80 9.54 -3.93
N ASP A 114 -1.50 9.24 -3.82
CA ASP A 114 -0.52 9.55 -4.87
C ASP A 114 -0.77 8.78 -6.17
N LEU A 115 -1.22 7.52 -6.07
CA LEU A 115 -1.63 6.77 -7.25
C LEU A 115 -2.82 7.43 -7.94
N MET A 116 -3.84 7.80 -7.17
CA MET A 116 -5.04 8.43 -7.73
C MET A 116 -4.73 9.80 -8.34
N ARG A 117 -3.83 10.58 -7.73
CA ARG A 117 -3.33 11.84 -8.29
C ARG A 117 -2.66 11.63 -9.64
N TYR A 118 -1.75 10.65 -9.71
CA TYR A 118 -1.10 10.29 -10.97
C TYR A 118 -2.10 9.92 -12.06
N LEU A 119 -3.08 9.06 -11.74
CA LEU A 119 -4.11 8.65 -12.69
C LEU A 119 -4.99 9.82 -13.14
N CYS A 120 -5.43 10.70 -12.22
CA CYS A 120 -6.20 11.89 -12.57
C CYS A 120 -5.43 12.80 -13.53
N ARG A 121 -4.14 13.08 -13.27
CA ARG A 121 -3.29 13.88 -14.16
C ARG A 121 -3.11 13.25 -15.54
N LEU A 122 -3.06 11.92 -15.61
CA LEU A 122 -2.84 11.20 -16.87
C LEU A 122 -4.01 11.36 -17.85
N VAL A 123 -5.25 11.41 -17.33
CA VAL A 123 -6.46 11.31 -18.16
C VAL A 123 -7.31 12.60 -18.19
N THR A 124 -7.05 13.56 -17.28
CA THR A 124 -7.89 14.74 -17.12
C THR A 124 -7.15 15.99 -17.58
N PRO A 125 -7.67 16.77 -18.55
CA PRO A 125 -7.07 18.03 -18.95
C PRO A 125 -7.24 19.09 -17.85
N LYS A 126 -6.40 20.14 -17.87
CA LYS A 126 -6.48 21.25 -16.92
C LYS A 126 -7.90 21.84 -16.86
N GLY A 127 -8.44 21.99 -15.65
CA GLY A 127 -9.81 22.47 -15.41
C GLY A 127 -10.91 21.45 -15.73
N GLY A 128 -10.55 20.22 -16.08
CA GLY A 128 -11.49 19.16 -16.38
C GLY A 128 -12.25 18.65 -15.16
N ILE A 129 -13.18 17.73 -15.40
CA ILE A 129 -14.03 17.11 -14.38
C ILE A 129 -13.66 15.63 -14.28
N VAL A 130 -13.39 15.17 -13.08
CA VAL A 130 -13.22 13.75 -12.75
C VAL A 130 -14.55 13.21 -12.24
N LEU A 131 -15.07 12.17 -12.89
CA LEU A 131 -16.27 11.44 -12.45
C LEU A 131 -15.84 10.09 -11.85
N ASP A 132 -16.28 9.82 -10.62
CA ASP A 132 -16.15 8.51 -9.98
C ASP A 132 -17.53 7.98 -9.59
N PRO A 133 -18.11 7.05 -10.38
CA PRO A 133 -19.45 6.49 -10.13
C PRO A 133 -19.49 5.49 -8.97
N PHE A 134 -18.34 5.12 -8.40
CA PHE A 134 -18.19 4.21 -7.26
C PHE A 134 -17.20 4.77 -6.25
N MET A 135 -17.48 5.99 -5.80
CA MET A 135 -16.56 6.85 -5.05
C MET A 135 -16.02 6.20 -3.76
N GLY A 136 -16.81 5.34 -3.12
CA GLY A 136 -16.45 4.74 -1.84
C GLY A 136 -16.09 5.81 -0.80
N SER A 137 -14.92 5.68 -0.19
CA SER A 137 -14.42 6.66 0.78
C SER A 137 -13.68 7.87 0.17
N GLY A 138 -13.89 8.17 -1.12
CA GLY A 138 -13.48 9.42 -1.75
C GLY A 138 -11.99 9.56 -2.09
N SER A 139 -11.24 8.46 -2.30
CA SER A 139 -9.81 8.57 -2.64
C SER A 139 -9.58 9.31 -3.96
N THR A 140 -10.45 9.09 -4.96
CA THR A 140 -10.41 9.81 -6.25
C THR A 140 -10.73 11.28 -6.07
N GLY A 141 -11.76 11.61 -5.29
CA GLY A 141 -12.19 13.01 -5.04
C GLY A 141 -11.11 13.81 -4.30
N LYS A 142 -10.47 13.19 -3.29
CA LYS A 142 -9.33 13.77 -2.61
C LYS A 142 -8.18 14.08 -3.57
N ALA A 143 -7.85 13.14 -4.45
CA ALA A 143 -6.80 13.29 -5.45
C ALA A 143 -7.16 14.38 -6.47
N ALA A 144 -8.39 14.41 -6.97
CA ALA A 144 -8.86 15.42 -7.91
C ALA A 144 -8.76 16.83 -7.31
N LYS A 145 -9.17 17.01 -6.06
CA LYS A 145 -9.07 18.29 -5.36
C LYS A 145 -7.62 18.75 -5.20
N LEU A 146 -6.70 17.84 -4.82
CA LEU A 146 -5.26 18.12 -4.71
C LEU A 146 -4.60 18.50 -6.05
N GLU A 147 -5.17 18.08 -7.17
CA GLU A 147 -4.68 18.41 -8.52
C GLU A 147 -5.45 19.58 -9.16
N GLY A 148 -6.39 20.19 -8.45
CA GLY A 148 -7.18 21.33 -8.94
C GLY A 148 -8.22 20.96 -9.98
N PHE A 149 -8.65 19.71 -10.07
CA PHE A 149 -9.75 19.28 -10.92
C PHE A 149 -11.10 19.41 -10.23
N ASN A 150 -12.16 19.61 -11.01
CA ASN A 150 -13.52 19.45 -10.54
C ASN A 150 -13.82 17.97 -10.33
N PHE A 151 -14.69 17.65 -9.35
CA PHE A 151 -14.99 16.28 -8.99
C PHE A 151 -16.49 16.05 -8.85
N ILE A 152 -16.96 14.93 -9.41
CA ILE A 152 -18.31 14.40 -9.20
C ILE A 152 -18.15 12.96 -8.72
N GLY A 153 -18.60 12.67 -7.50
CA GLY A 153 -18.59 11.34 -6.92
C GLY A 153 -20.00 10.82 -6.70
N ILE A 154 -20.22 9.53 -6.98
CA ILE A 154 -21.47 8.83 -6.70
C ILE A 154 -21.16 7.68 -5.75
N GLU A 155 -21.91 7.59 -4.65
CA GLU A 155 -21.81 6.51 -3.67
C GLU A 155 -23.20 6.19 -3.14
N ARG A 156 -23.50 4.90 -3.01
CA ARG A 156 -24.81 4.44 -2.55
C ARG A 156 -24.92 4.45 -1.03
N GLU A 157 -23.83 4.09 -0.35
CA GLU A 157 -23.83 3.96 1.10
C GLU A 157 -23.59 5.31 1.78
N ALA A 158 -24.56 5.80 2.53
CA ALA A 158 -24.50 7.10 3.18
C ALA A 158 -23.30 7.26 4.12
N GLU A 159 -22.92 6.20 4.86
CA GLU A 159 -21.73 6.19 5.73
C GLU A 159 -20.45 6.50 4.92
N TYR A 160 -20.31 5.91 3.74
CA TYR A 160 -19.14 6.16 2.90
C TYR A 160 -19.14 7.56 2.28
N VAL A 161 -20.33 8.13 1.99
CA VAL A 161 -20.45 9.53 1.55
C VAL A 161 -19.94 10.49 2.61
N GLU A 162 -20.28 10.28 3.89
CA GLU A 162 -19.79 11.09 5.00
C GLU A 162 -18.26 11.01 5.15
N ILE A 163 -17.71 9.81 5.10
CA ILE A 163 -16.27 9.58 5.10
C ILE A 163 -15.60 10.28 3.92
N ALA A 164 -16.16 10.14 2.71
CA ALA A 164 -15.62 10.75 1.51
C ALA A 164 -15.59 12.28 1.61
N ARG A 165 -16.68 12.90 2.06
CA ARG A 165 -16.75 14.35 2.26
C ARG A 165 -15.68 14.83 3.23
N ALA A 166 -15.58 14.23 4.42
CA ALA A 166 -14.60 14.61 5.42
C ALA A 166 -13.16 14.52 4.86
N ARG A 167 -12.83 13.47 4.14
CA ARG A 167 -11.50 13.28 3.54
C ARG A 167 -11.20 14.26 2.39
N ILE A 168 -12.20 14.59 1.58
CA ILE A 168 -12.05 15.54 0.49
C ILE A 168 -11.96 16.97 1.03
N ASP A 169 -12.74 17.30 2.07
CA ASP A 169 -12.72 18.63 2.67
C ASP A 169 -11.45 18.92 3.44
N ALA A 170 -10.83 17.89 4.02
CA ALA A 170 -9.60 18.00 4.81
C ALA A 170 -8.36 18.37 3.99
N VAL A 171 -8.40 18.31 2.66
CA VAL A 171 -7.26 18.68 1.82
C VAL A 171 -7.50 20.04 1.16
N ASP A 172 -6.43 20.83 1.06
CA ASP A 172 -6.45 22.13 0.40
C ASP A 172 -6.36 21.96 -1.11
N SER A 173 -7.11 22.80 -1.85
CA SER A 173 -6.89 22.94 -3.29
C SER A 173 -5.60 23.71 -3.54
N PRO A 174 -4.83 23.38 -4.57
CA PRO A 174 -3.66 24.17 -4.91
C PRO A 174 -4.08 25.60 -5.25
N MET A 175 -3.39 26.57 -4.66
CA MET A 175 -3.51 27.96 -5.06
C MET A 175 -2.76 28.13 -6.40
N PHE A 176 -3.49 28.40 -7.47
CA PHE A 176 -2.93 28.76 -8.79
C PHE A 176 -2.97 30.24 -9.00
#